data_0097bc3f379caaa1208cf7bc2f817b77
#
_entry.id   0097bc3f379caaa1208cf7bc2f817b77
#
_cell.length_a   1.000
_cell.length_b   1.000
_cell.length_c   1.000
_cell.angle_alpha   90.00
_cell.angle_beta   90.00
_cell.angle_gamma   90.00
#
_symmetry.space_group_name_H-M   'P 1'
#
loop_
_entity.id
_entity.type
_entity.pdbx_description
1 polymer ?
#
loop_
_entity_poly.entity_id
_entity_poly.type
_entity_poly.pdbx_seq_one_letter_code
_entity_poly.pdbx_strand_id
1 'polypeptide(L)'
;ANSIGAGLAKAAVAYTSNGIQKDLSDQLEDSSEVAIITINSDEGLEIMRHTLTAQVLALAVKNLYPTTKLAIGPTIENGFYYDFYFDNSFSIDDLDNVEKEMHKIIKTQSTITKSLLAKKDAIKLFNDLDESFKAEIIESSDQENDFQIYKQDSSNFVDLCRGPHLPSLKMIGEFKLTRVSGAYW
;
A
#
# COMPACT_ATOMS: atom_id res chain seq x y z
N ALA A 1 7.11 -20.69 5.67
CA ALA A 1 6.06 -21.24 4.81
C ALA A 1 6.59 -22.38 3.92
N ASN A 2 7.68 -22.16 3.17
CA ASN A 2 8.25 -23.19 2.25
C ASN A 2 8.59 -24.52 2.94
N SER A 3 9.14 -24.50 4.14
CA SER A 3 9.48 -25.69 4.93
C SER A 3 8.26 -26.46 5.44
N ILE A 4 7.09 -25.83 5.49
CA ILE A 4 5.83 -26.45 5.94
C ILE A 4 5.11 -27.10 4.76
N GLY A 5 5.03 -26.40 3.62
CA GLY A 5 4.41 -26.94 2.42
C GLY A 5 4.27 -25.90 1.30
N ALA A 6 4.36 -26.37 0.05
CA ALA A 6 4.31 -25.53 -1.14
C ALA A 6 2.97 -24.77 -1.30
N GLY A 7 1.85 -25.40 -0.89
CA GLY A 7 0.55 -24.75 -0.93
C GLY A 7 0.46 -23.55 0.01
N LEU A 8 0.94 -23.70 1.24
CA LEU A 8 1.00 -22.61 2.22
C LEU A 8 1.93 -21.50 1.75
N ALA A 9 3.10 -21.85 1.21
CA ALA A 9 4.05 -20.87 0.69
C ALA A 9 3.45 -20.02 -0.45
N LYS A 10 2.66 -20.64 -1.33
CA LYS A 10 1.99 -19.95 -2.44
C LYS A 10 0.86 -19.03 -1.96
N ALA A 11 0.15 -19.40 -0.89
CA ALA A 11 -0.96 -18.64 -0.35
C ALA A 11 -0.52 -17.57 0.67
N ALA A 12 0.68 -17.66 1.22
CA ALA A 12 1.19 -16.72 2.22
C ALA A 12 1.34 -15.32 1.66
N VAL A 13 0.86 -14.32 2.40
CA VAL A 13 0.94 -12.89 2.05
C VAL A 13 1.70 -12.08 3.10
N ALA A 14 1.64 -12.49 4.34
CA ALA A 14 2.32 -11.87 5.47
C ALA A 14 2.49 -12.92 6.60
N TYR A 15 3.01 -12.49 7.74
CA TYR A 15 3.02 -13.30 8.95
C TYR A 15 2.84 -12.41 10.18
N THR A 16 2.49 -13.02 11.31
CA THR A 16 2.59 -12.35 12.61
C THR A 16 3.83 -12.86 13.34
N SER A 17 4.52 -11.98 14.04
CA SER A 17 5.58 -12.28 14.99
C SER A 17 5.15 -11.72 16.34
N ASN A 18 4.91 -12.59 17.32
CA ASN A 18 4.38 -12.22 18.63
C ASN A 18 3.12 -11.34 18.55
N GLY A 19 2.20 -11.65 17.61
CA GLY A 19 0.96 -10.92 17.38
C GLY A 19 1.08 -9.67 16.50
N ILE A 20 2.29 -9.26 16.11
CA ILE A 20 2.52 -8.08 15.25
C ILE A 20 2.63 -8.53 13.80
N GLN A 21 1.83 -7.93 12.91
CA GLN A 21 1.89 -8.22 11.48
C GLN A 21 3.19 -7.71 10.84
N LYS A 22 3.77 -8.53 9.98
CA LYS A 22 5.03 -8.30 9.27
C LYS A 22 4.92 -8.69 7.81
N ASP A 23 5.69 -8.02 6.95
CA ASP A 23 5.84 -8.44 5.55
C ASP A 23 6.62 -9.76 5.45
N LEU A 24 6.37 -10.54 4.40
CA LEU A 24 7.12 -11.79 4.18
C LEU A 24 8.64 -11.59 4.02
N SER A 25 9.07 -10.38 3.70
CA SER A 25 10.48 -9.99 3.58
C SER A 25 11.14 -9.59 4.89
N ASP A 26 10.36 -9.39 5.95
CA ASP A 26 10.91 -9.01 7.25
C ASP A 26 11.68 -10.16 7.89
N GLN A 27 12.73 -9.82 8.62
CA GLN A 27 13.49 -10.81 9.38
C GLN A 27 12.66 -11.33 10.57
N LEU A 28 12.73 -12.65 10.75
CA LEU A 28 12.23 -13.31 11.96
C LEU A 28 13.25 -13.14 13.08
N GLU A 29 12.77 -12.76 14.24
CA GLU A 29 13.56 -12.79 15.47
C GLU A 29 13.56 -14.21 16.07
N ASP A 30 14.67 -14.61 16.66
CA ASP A 30 14.77 -15.91 17.33
C ASP A 30 13.74 -16.01 18.47
N SER A 31 13.16 -17.20 18.60
CA SER A 31 12.16 -17.51 19.64
C SER A 31 10.81 -16.76 19.52
N SER A 32 10.49 -16.20 18.35
CA SER A 32 9.19 -15.59 18.11
C SER A 32 8.08 -16.63 17.88
N GLU A 33 6.90 -16.36 18.42
CA GLU A 33 5.68 -17.07 18.01
C GLU A 33 5.25 -16.55 16.64
N VAL A 34 5.16 -17.44 15.64
CA VAL A 34 4.89 -17.07 14.24
C VAL A 34 3.62 -17.75 13.74
N ALA A 35 2.70 -16.93 13.19
CA ALA A 35 1.56 -17.42 12.41
C ALA A 35 1.61 -16.87 10.99
N ILE A 36 1.33 -17.71 10.00
CA ILE A 36 1.32 -17.32 8.58
C ILE A 36 -0.06 -16.78 8.22
N ILE A 37 -0.09 -15.58 7.65
CA ILE A 37 -1.30 -14.98 7.08
C ILE A 37 -1.39 -15.38 5.60
N THR A 38 -2.52 -15.96 5.22
CA THR A 38 -2.77 -16.36 3.83
C THR A 38 -3.77 -15.43 3.16
N ILE A 39 -3.73 -15.38 1.83
CA ILE A 39 -4.63 -14.52 1.04
C ILE A 39 -6.12 -14.78 1.28
N ASN A 40 -6.47 -15.99 1.74
CA ASN A 40 -7.86 -16.41 1.97
C ASN A 40 -8.35 -16.16 3.40
N SER A 41 -7.52 -15.64 4.30
CA SER A 41 -7.95 -15.24 5.65
C SER A 41 -8.51 -13.82 5.66
N ASP A 42 -9.21 -13.45 6.74
CA ASP A 42 -9.75 -12.09 6.92
C ASP A 42 -8.61 -11.05 6.95
N GLU A 43 -7.51 -11.37 7.63
CA GLU A 43 -6.31 -10.52 7.66
C GLU A 43 -5.67 -10.41 6.28
N GLY A 44 -5.66 -11.52 5.50
CA GLY A 44 -5.17 -11.51 4.13
C GLY A 44 -6.02 -10.64 3.21
N LEU A 45 -7.34 -10.63 3.38
CA LEU A 45 -8.25 -9.74 2.67
C LEU A 45 -7.99 -8.27 3.04
N GLU A 46 -7.74 -7.97 4.31
CA GLU A 46 -7.40 -6.62 4.77
C GLU A 46 -6.08 -6.14 4.14
N ILE A 47 -5.04 -6.98 4.12
CA ILE A 47 -3.75 -6.69 3.48
C ILE A 47 -3.94 -6.47 1.97
N MET A 48 -4.80 -7.26 1.32
CA MET A 48 -5.13 -7.07 -0.10
C MET A 48 -5.81 -5.72 -0.35
N ARG A 49 -6.80 -5.34 0.47
CA ARG A 49 -7.48 -4.03 0.39
C ARG A 49 -6.49 -2.89 0.62
N HIS A 50 -5.62 -3.03 1.59
CA HIS A 50 -4.58 -2.05 1.89
C HIS A 50 -3.60 -1.88 0.72
N THR A 51 -3.16 -2.96 0.12
CA THR A 51 -2.30 -2.94 -1.06
C THR A 51 -3.01 -2.33 -2.26
N LEU A 52 -4.27 -2.70 -2.48
CA LEU A 52 -5.09 -2.14 -3.57
C LEU A 52 -5.23 -0.63 -3.44
N THR A 53 -5.43 -0.13 -2.21
CA THR A 53 -5.55 1.29 -1.91
C THR A 53 -4.23 2.03 -2.07
N ALA A 54 -3.22 1.65 -1.29
CA ALA A 54 -1.98 2.42 -1.17
C ALA A 54 -1.02 2.25 -2.35
N GLN A 55 -1.08 1.12 -3.05
CA GLN A 55 -0.16 0.83 -4.15
C GLN A 55 -0.82 0.92 -5.52
N VAL A 56 -2.08 0.54 -5.67
CA VAL A 56 -2.72 0.48 -6.99
C VAL A 56 -3.59 1.70 -7.26
N LEU A 57 -4.51 2.03 -6.36
CA LEU A 57 -5.37 3.21 -6.53
C LEU A 57 -4.54 4.51 -6.50
N ALA A 58 -3.60 4.63 -5.56
CA ALA A 58 -2.73 5.80 -5.48
C ALA A 58 -1.92 6.00 -6.77
N LEU A 59 -1.28 4.94 -7.29
CA LEU A 59 -0.54 5.00 -8.55
C LEU A 59 -1.45 5.30 -9.74
N ALA A 60 -2.64 4.68 -9.82
CA ALA A 60 -3.59 4.93 -10.91
C ALA A 60 -4.01 6.40 -10.97
N VAL A 61 -4.31 7.00 -9.83
CA VAL A 61 -4.64 8.42 -9.74
C VAL A 61 -3.45 9.29 -10.13
N LYS A 62 -2.24 9.00 -9.66
CA LYS A 62 -1.02 9.74 -10.06
C LYS A 62 -0.72 9.63 -11.56
N ASN A 63 -0.97 8.47 -12.18
CA ASN A 63 -0.78 8.29 -13.62
C ASN A 63 -1.75 9.15 -14.45
N LEU A 64 -3.01 9.26 -14.01
CA LEU A 64 -4.04 10.02 -14.71
C LEU A 64 -4.03 11.51 -14.36
N TYR A 65 -3.67 11.84 -13.12
CA TYR A 65 -3.68 13.18 -12.55
C TYR A 65 -2.34 13.46 -11.82
N PRO A 66 -1.24 13.74 -12.56
CA PRO A 66 0.11 13.81 -11.97
C PRO A 66 0.30 14.87 -10.87
N THR A 67 -0.49 15.95 -10.90
CA THR A 67 -0.43 17.05 -9.91
C THR A 67 -1.16 16.72 -8.60
N THR A 68 -1.96 15.63 -8.57
CA THR A 68 -2.68 15.19 -7.38
C THR A 68 -1.72 14.87 -6.24
N LYS A 69 -2.02 15.35 -5.03
CA LYS A 69 -1.26 15.00 -3.82
C LYS A 69 -1.92 13.84 -3.10
N LEU A 70 -1.08 12.97 -2.59
CA LEU A 70 -1.50 11.78 -1.85
C LEU A 70 -1.59 12.11 -0.35
N ALA A 71 -2.76 11.87 0.26
CA ALA A 71 -2.93 12.00 1.70
C ALA A 71 -2.86 10.61 2.38
N ILE A 72 -4.00 10.04 2.70
CA ILE A 72 -4.10 8.74 3.40
C ILE A 72 -5.10 7.81 2.72
N GLY A 73 -4.84 6.49 2.79
CA GLY A 73 -5.70 5.46 2.22
C GLY A 73 -5.92 4.28 3.16
N PRO A 74 -6.81 4.41 4.17
CA PRO A 74 -7.08 3.32 5.10
C PRO A 74 -8.01 2.27 4.51
N THR A 75 -7.95 1.08 5.09
CA THR A 75 -8.99 0.06 4.97
C THR A 75 -10.13 0.33 5.93
N ILE A 76 -11.32 -0.13 5.57
CA ILE A 76 -12.53 -0.11 6.38
C ILE A 76 -13.17 -1.49 6.37
N GLU A 77 -14.14 -1.75 7.25
CA GLU A 77 -14.77 -3.06 7.45
C GLU A 77 -15.17 -3.74 6.12
N ASN A 78 -15.79 -3.00 5.20
CA ASN A 78 -16.29 -3.55 3.93
C ASN A 78 -15.64 -2.92 2.69
N GLY A 79 -14.40 -2.45 2.79
CA GLY A 79 -13.74 -1.83 1.65
C GLY A 79 -12.49 -1.03 2.00
N PHE A 80 -12.30 0.03 1.26
CA PHE A 80 -11.19 0.96 1.40
C PHE A 80 -11.58 2.32 0.82
N TYR A 81 -10.82 3.35 1.14
CA TYR A 81 -10.85 4.63 0.45
C TYR A 81 -9.46 5.24 0.40
N TYR A 82 -9.29 6.29 -0.38
CA TYR A 82 -8.08 7.10 -0.39
C TYR A 82 -8.46 8.57 -0.52
N ASP A 83 -7.87 9.41 0.33
CA ASP A 83 -8.03 10.84 0.29
C ASP A 83 -6.95 11.46 -0.59
N PHE A 84 -7.40 12.22 -1.58
CA PHE A 84 -6.55 12.92 -2.54
C PHE A 84 -6.84 14.41 -2.53
N TYR A 85 -5.82 15.21 -2.72
CA TYR A 85 -6.00 16.61 -3.07
C TYR A 85 -5.85 16.78 -4.58
N PHE A 86 -6.92 17.23 -5.24
CA PHE A 86 -6.97 17.52 -6.66
C PHE A 86 -6.99 19.03 -6.90
N ASP A 87 -6.18 19.50 -7.85
CA ASP A 87 -6.24 20.90 -8.32
C ASP A 87 -7.47 21.17 -9.19
N ASN A 88 -8.03 20.12 -9.78
CA ASN A 88 -9.20 20.18 -10.67
C ASN A 88 -10.37 19.39 -10.08
N SER A 89 -11.56 19.58 -10.66
CA SER A 89 -12.73 18.79 -10.26
C SER A 89 -12.54 17.31 -10.57
N PHE A 90 -12.85 16.45 -9.61
CA PHE A 90 -12.91 15.00 -9.75
C PHE A 90 -14.33 14.54 -9.40
N SER A 91 -14.90 13.67 -10.20
CA SER A 91 -16.29 13.25 -10.10
C SER A 91 -16.46 11.75 -10.18
N ILE A 92 -17.68 11.28 -10.00
CA ILE A 92 -18.02 9.86 -10.15
C ILE A 92 -17.78 9.34 -11.58
N ASP A 93 -17.86 10.21 -12.59
CA ASP A 93 -17.63 9.84 -13.98
C ASP A 93 -16.17 9.50 -14.28
N ASP A 94 -15.23 9.93 -13.42
CA ASP A 94 -13.81 9.63 -13.54
C ASP A 94 -13.46 8.23 -13.03
N LEU A 95 -14.32 7.60 -12.21
CA LEU A 95 -14.03 6.32 -11.56
C LEU A 95 -13.75 5.20 -12.57
N ASP A 96 -14.49 5.14 -13.67
CA ASP A 96 -14.28 4.10 -14.69
C ASP A 96 -12.87 4.18 -15.33
N ASN A 97 -12.34 5.38 -15.50
CA ASN A 97 -10.99 5.58 -16.03
C ASN A 97 -9.93 5.19 -14.99
N VAL A 98 -10.16 5.52 -13.73
CA VAL A 98 -9.29 5.11 -12.63
C VAL A 98 -9.27 3.59 -12.49
N GLU A 99 -10.44 2.93 -12.51
CA GLU A 99 -10.52 1.46 -12.47
C GLU A 99 -9.78 0.78 -13.63
N LYS A 100 -9.92 1.30 -14.84
CA LYS A 100 -9.19 0.78 -16.02
C LYS A 100 -7.68 0.89 -15.82
N GLU A 101 -7.22 2.01 -15.27
CA GLU A 101 -5.79 2.20 -14.97
C GLU A 101 -5.32 1.26 -13.85
N MET A 102 -6.12 1.08 -12.80
CA MET A 102 -5.84 0.11 -11.74
C MET A 102 -5.68 -1.31 -12.29
N HIS A 103 -6.57 -1.75 -13.18
CA HIS A 103 -6.45 -3.05 -13.85
C HIS A 103 -5.18 -3.18 -14.70
N LYS A 104 -4.71 -2.11 -15.37
CA LYS A 104 -3.44 -2.12 -16.08
C LYS A 104 -2.26 -2.30 -15.13
N ILE A 105 -2.27 -1.59 -14.00
CA ILE A 105 -1.24 -1.70 -12.97
C ILE A 105 -1.18 -3.13 -12.42
N ILE A 106 -2.34 -3.72 -12.07
CA ILE A 106 -2.41 -5.09 -11.56
C ILE A 106 -1.86 -6.10 -12.56
N LYS A 107 -2.14 -5.92 -13.86
CA LYS A 107 -1.62 -6.79 -14.94
C LYS A 107 -0.10 -6.80 -15.05
N THR A 108 0.60 -5.82 -14.51
CA THR A 108 2.08 -5.83 -14.46
C THR A 108 2.58 -6.94 -13.53
N GLN A 109 1.76 -7.41 -12.59
CA GLN A 109 2.10 -8.38 -11.54
C GLN A 109 3.33 -7.97 -10.73
N SER A 110 3.59 -6.66 -10.63
CA SER A 110 4.74 -6.08 -9.95
C SER A 110 4.92 -6.65 -8.56
N THR A 111 6.16 -6.91 -8.18
CA THR A 111 6.52 -7.15 -6.78
C THR A 111 6.52 -5.84 -6.00
N ILE A 112 6.22 -5.94 -4.72
CA ILE A 112 6.26 -4.81 -3.80
C ILE A 112 7.41 -5.05 -2.84
N THR A 113 8.30 -4.08 -2.76
CA THR A 113 9.48 -4.12 -1.90
C THR A 113 9.40 -3.03 -0.84
N LYS A 114 9.86 -3.35 0.37
CA LYS A 114 9.94 -2.43 1.49
C LYS A 114 11.38 -2.01 1.74
N SER A 115 11.57 -0.73 2.06
CA SER A 115 12.80 -0.18 2.62
C SER A 115 12.49 0.63 3.87
N LEU A 116 13.49 0.81 4.73
CA LEU A 116 13.38 1.62 5.94
C LEU A 116 14.27 2.85 5.78
N LEU A 117 13.72 4.02 6.09
CA LEU A 117 14.47 5.28 6.03
C LEU A 117 14.44 5.99 7.39
N ALA A 118 15.53 6.71 7.68
CA ALA A 118 15.54 7.68 8.76
C ALA A 118 14.61 8.86 8.41
N LYS A 119 14.09 9.55 9.43
CA LYS A 119 13.15 10.67 9.28
C LYS A 119 13.61 11.70 8.25
N LYS A 120 14.84 12.15 8.36
CA LYS A 120 15.41 13.15 7.45
C LYS A 120 15.41 12.70 5.98
N ASP A 121 15.76 11.44 5.73
CA ASP A 121 15.83 10.90 4.37
C ASP A 121 14.45 10.65 3.80
N ALA A 122 13.49 10.23 4.63
CA ALA A 122 12.10 10.07 4.24
C ALA A 122 11.45 11.43 3.89
N ILE A 123 11.64 12.47 4.71
CA ILE A 123 11.17 13.83 4.41
C ILE A 123 11.76 14.33 3.09
N LYS A 124 13.08 14.15 2.89
CA LYS A 124 13.73 14.53 1.65
C LYS A 124 13.12 13.83 0.44
N LEU A 125 12.92 12.51 0.53
CA LEU A 125 12.33 11.71 -0.54
C LEU A 125 10.96 12.26 -0.97
N PHE A 126 10.05 12.50 -0.02
CA PHE A 126 8.70 12.96 -0.34
C PHE A 126 8.65 14.42 -0.78
N ASN A 127 9.54 15.28 -0.31
CA ASN A 127 9.71 16.63 -0.86
C ASN A 127 10.23 16.60 -2.31
N ASP A 128 11.21 15.75 -2.61
CA ASP A 128 11.74 15.59 -3.98
C ASP A 128 10.66 15.04 -4.95
N LEU A 129 9.67 14.31 -4.44
CA LEU A 129 8.52 13.78 -5.19
C LEU A 129 7.32 14.75 -5.22
N ASP A 130 7.42 15.92 -4.61
CA ASP A 130 6.33 16.88 -4.46
C ASP A 130 5.09 16.31 -3.73
N GLU A 131 5.32 15.39 -2.78
CA GLU A 131 4.29 14.78 -1.92
C GLU A 131 4.29 15.44 -0.53
N SER A 132 3.84 16.71 -0.49
CA SER A 132 3.90 17.56 0.72
C SER A 132 3.16 16.97 1.93
N PHE A 133 1.98 16.36 1.74
CA PHE A 133 1.25 15.74 2.85
C PHE A 133 1.99 14.56 3.46
N LYS A 134 2.71 13.76 2.66
CA LYS A 134 3.55 12.67 3.18
C LYS A 134 4.73 13.23 3.98
N ALA A 135 5.37 14.28 3.49
CA ALA A 135 6.45 14.95 4.22
C ALA A 135 5.94 15.52 5.57
N GLU A 136 4.77 16.19 5.59
CA GLU A 136 4.15 16.73 6.80
C GLU A 136 3.80 15.64 7.83
N ILE A 137 3.26 14.50 7.38
CA ILE A 137 2.98 13.34 8.26
C ILE A 137 4.28 12.85 8.92
N ILE A 138 5.37 12.75 8.17
CA ILE A 138 6.67 12.33 8.69
C ILE A 138 7.22 13.37 9.68
N GLU A 139 7.17 14.67 9.34
CA GLU A 139 7.63 15.77 10.18
C GLU A 139 6.93 15.81 11.54
N SER A 140 5.62 15.61 11.55
CA SER A 140 4.79 15.62 12.76
C SER A 140 4.91 14.35 13.61
N SER A 141 5.56 13.31 13.11
CA SER A 141 5.77 12.06 13.85
C SER A 141 6.89 12.18 14.88
N ASP A 142 6.70 11.56 16.04
CA ASP A 142 7.77 11.39 17.05
C ASP A 142 8.79 10.30 16.67
N GLN A 143 8.53 9.52 15.62
CA GLN A 143 9.43 8.49 15.11
C GLN A 143 10.64 9.13 14.41
N GLU A 144 11.85 8.65 14.71
CA GLU A 144 13.08 9.18 14.12
C GLU A 144 13.68 8.26 13.03
N ASN A 145 13.38 6.96 13.09
CA ASN A 145 13.94 5.97 12.18
C ASN A 145 12.85 5.00 11.73
N ASP A 146 13.21 4.12 10.78
CA ASP A 146 12.38 2.98 10.33
C ASP A 146 11.05 3.40 9.69
N PHE A 147 11.00 4.57 9.03
CA PHE A 147 9.88 4.91 8.17
C PHE A 147 9.82 3.92 7.01
N GLN A 148 8.68 3.23 6.91
CA GLN A 148 8.50 2.16 5.92
C GLN A 148 8.10 2.77 4.58
N ILE A 149 8.93 2.55 3.57
CA ILE A 149 8.74 3.01 2.21
C ILE A 149 8.54 1.79 1.33
N TYR A 150 7.42 1.75 0.62
CA TYR A 150 7.08 0.67 -0.29
C TYR A 150 7.18 1.11 -1.74
N LYS A 151 7.78 0.26 -2.57
CA LYS A 151 8.03 0.51 -3.99
C LYS A 151 7.52 -0.67 -4.82
N GLN A 152 6.99 -0.35 -6.00
CA GLN A 152 6.67 -1.33 -7.05
C GLN A 152 7.83 -1.44 -8.03
N ASP A 153 8.25 -2.66 -8.36
CA ASP A 153 9.39 -2.91 -9.25
C ASP A 153 9.12 -2.43 -10.69
N SER A 154 7.84 -2.44 -11.13
CA SER A 154 7.46 -2.03 -12.49
C SER A 154 7.32 -0.52 -12.68
N SER A 155 7.49 0.29 -11.62
CA SER A 155 7.32 1.74 -11.66
C SER A 155 8.29 2.45 -10.73
N ASN A 156 8.36 3.78 -10.84
CA ASN A 156 9.08 4.61 -9.87
C ASN A 156 8.19 5.04 -8.69
N PHE A 157 6.97 4.51 -8.62
CA PHE A 157 6.04 4.85 -7.55
C PHE A 157 6.55 4.32 -6.20
N VAL A 158 6.54 5.20 -5.22
CA VAL A 158 6.83 4.91 -3.82
C VAL A 158 5.76 5.51 -2.93
N ASP A 159 5.44 4.83 -1.83
CA ASP A 159 4.52 5.38 -0.83
C ASP A 159 5.02 5.13 0.59
N LEU A 160 4.63 6.03 1.49
CA LEU A 160 4.80 5.91 2.93
C LEU A 160 3.64 5.11 3.50
N CYS A 161 3.92 3.99 4.14
CA CYS A 161 2.87 3.14 4.67
C CYS A 161 3.36 2.29 5.85
N ARG A 162 2.47 1.91 6.74
CA ARG A 162 2.80 1.00 7.86
C ARG A 162 2.84 -0.47 7.46
N GLY A 163 2.31 -0.81 6.28
CA GLY A 163 2.21 -2.19 5.83
C GLY A 163 1.36 -3.11 6.75
N PRO A 164 1.49 -4.43 6.62
CA PRO A 164 2.18 -5.10 5.52
C PRO A 164 1.44 -4.98 4.18
N HIS A 165 2.14 -5.28 3.09
CA HIS A 165 1.57 -5.36 1.74
C HIS A 165 1.65 -6.77 1.16
N LEU A 166 0.81 -7.05 0.15
CA LEU A 166 0.97 -8.23 -0.68
C LEU A 166 2.38 -8.25 -1.30
N PRO A 167 3.03 -9.41 -1.38
CA PRO A 167 4.36 -9.49 -2.00
C PRO A 167 4.34 -9.22 -3.50
N SER A 168 3.18 -9.36 -4.15
CA SER A 168 3.00 -9.08 -5.58
C SER A 168 1.55 -8.71 -5.90
N LEU A 169 1.35 -7.80 -6.84
CA LEU A 169 0.05 -7.37 -7.35
C LEU A 169 -0.75 -8.50 -8.02
N LYS A 170 -0.10 -9.61 -8.44
CA LYS A 170 -0.78 -10.78 -9.00
C LYS A 170 -1.77 -11.45 -8.04
N MET A 171 -1.69 -11.14 -6.75
CA MET A 171 -2.54 -11.73 -5.71
C MET A 171 -3.80 -10.89 -5.45
N ILE A 172 -3.95 -9.74 -6.11
CA ILE A 172 -5.15 -8.90 -6.00
C ILE A 172 -6.30 -9.57 -6.74
N GLY A 173 -7.44 -9.70 -6.04
CA GLY A 173 -8.69 -10.20 -6.58
C GLY A 173 -9.56 -9.11 -7.22
N GLU A 174 -10.84 -9.40 -7.37
CA GLU A 174 -11.81 -8.47 -7.94
C GLU A 174 -12.11 -7.30 -6.99
N PHE A 175 -12.37 -6.13 -7.55
CA PHE A 175 -12.73 -4.91 -6.82
C PHE A 175 -13.63 -4.02 -7.67
N LYS A 176 -14.24 -3.02 -7.03
CA LYS A 176 -15.03 -1.98 -7.69
C LYS A 176 -14.87 -0.65 -6.95
N LEU A 177 -14.66 0.44 -7.68
CA LEU A 177 -14.78 1.80 -7.15
C LEU A 177 -16.25 2.22 -7.20
N THR A 178 -16.81 2.66 -6.09
CA THR A 178 -18.27 2.83 -5.97
C THR A 178 -18.67 4.26 -5.66
N ARG A 179 -17.78 5.10 -5.13
CA ARG A 179 -18.17 6.40 -4.60
C ARG A 179 -17.04 7.42 -4.63
N VAL A 180 -17.41 8.67 -4.86
CA VAL A 180 -16.58 9.86 -4.63
C VAL A 180 -17.26 10.69 -3.55
N SER A 181 -16.49 11.22 -2.61
CA SER A 181 -16.96 12.13 -1.56
C SER A 181 -15.95 13.22 -1.33
N GLY A 182 -16.40 14.39 -0.90
CA GLY A 182 -15.49 15.40 -0.37
C GLY A 182 -14.83 14.91 0.92
N ALA A 183 -13.56 15.27 1.10
CA ALA A 183 -12.78 15.05 2.31
C ALA A 183 -12.31 16.39 2.87
N TYR A 184 -12.03 16.43 4.16
CA TYR A 184 -11.47 17.59 4.84
C TYR A 184 -10.11 17.19 5.42
N TRP A 185 -9.13 18.04 5.20
CA TRP A 185 -7.78 17.88 5.73
C TRP A 185 -7.58 18.79 6.94
#